data_496316f6e5f02770a6acea79b9dfaf81
#
_entry.id   496316f6e5f02770a6acea79b9dfaf81
#
_cell.length_a   1.000
_cell.length_b   1.000
_cell.length_c   1.000
_cell.angle_alpha   90.00
_cell.angle_beta   90.00
_cell.angle_gamma   90.00
#
_symmetry.space_group_name_H-M   'P 1'
#
loop_
_entity.id
_entity.type
_entity.pdbx_description
1 polymer ?
#
loop_
_entity_poly.entity_id
_entity_poly.type
_entity_poly.pdbx_seq_one_letter_code
_entity_poly.pdbx_strand_id
1 'polypeptide(L)'
;SLLAAMSSSISATMNSASTLITMDFVKNIKPDLTSKQLVRVGQIATFVLVMLAAFWTQYIDKISSSVWEYLQMVLSFIAPPVVAVFILGLFWKRANASGAFIALLTGLAISIFVIVSKANGLIPWVNDLHFLHMGPMIMVTCMLVQAIVSLATPAPSEEVVQTLTYNKRIFAEETAELSGVVWYKNYRVLSIFLLIATAIVVGLFW
;
A
#
# COMPACT_ATOMS: atom_id res chain seq x y z
N SER A 1 15.59 -25.62 -2.67
CA SER A 1 15.81 -24.20 -2.28
C SER A 1 14.61 -23.30 -2.62
N LEU A 2 14.04 -23.37 -3.84
CA LEU A 2 12.89 -22.53 -4.24
C LEU A 2 11.65 -22.76 -3.36
N LEU A 3 11.25 -24.00 -3.15
CA LEU A 3 10.11 -24.36 -2.31
C LEU A 3 10.27 -23.85 -0.87
N ALA A 4 11.49 -23.91 -0.32
CA ALA A 4 11.76 -23.39 1.03
C ALA A 4 11.60 -21.86 1.09
N ALA A 5 12.07 -21.13 0.08
CA ALA A 5 11.92 -19.69 -0.01
C ALA A 5 10.44 -19.27 -0.15
N MET A 6 9.70 -19.95 -1.01
CA MET A 6 8.25 -19.72 -1.18
C MET A 6 7.48 -20.00 0.12
N SER A 7 7.75 -21.14 0.75
CA SER A 7 7.11 -21.52 2.02
C SER A 7 7.41 -20.51 3.14
N SER A 8 8.65 -20.02 3.24
CA SER A 8 9.04 -19.01 4.20
C SER A 8 8.29 -17.68 3.98
N SER A 9 8.22 -17.20 2.72
CA SER A 9 7.52 -15.97 2.38
C SER A 9 6.01 -16.07 2.65
N ILE A 10 5.38 -17.19 2.28
CA ILE A 10 3.95 -17.42 2.57
C ILE A 10 3.71 -17.44 4.07
N SER A 11 4.53 -18.17 4.85
CA SER A 11 4.40 -18.24 6.31
C SER A 11 4.53 -16.87 6.96
N ALA A 12 5.50 -16.05 6.54
CA ALA A 12 5.69 -14.70 7.05
C ALA A 12 4.48 -13.79 6.75
N THR A 13 3.97 -13.84 5.52
CA THR A 13 2.79 -13.07 5.10
C THR A 13 1.54 -13.48 5.87
N MET A 14 1.29 -14.78 6.01
CA MET A 14 0.13 -15.29 6.73
C MET A 14 0.20 -14.98 8.23
N ASN A 15 1.40 -15.05 8.83
CA ASN A 15 1.60 -14.68 10.22
C ASN A 15 1.34 -13.17 10.45
N SER A 16 1.84 -12.32 9.56
CA SER A 16 1.58 -10.87 9.64
C SER A 16 0.10 -10.56 9.50
N ALA A 17 -0.57 -11.13 8.50
CA ALA A 17 -2.00 -10.92 8.27
C ALA A 17 -2.86 -11.42 9.44
N SER A 18 -2.56 -12.60 10.00
CA SER A 18 -3.28 -13.14 11.15
C SER A 18 -3.06 -12.32 12.41
N THR A 19 -1.86 -11.76 12.58
CA THR A 19 -1.55 -10.87 13.71
C THR A 19 -2.35 -9.56 13.61
N LEU A 20 -2.41 -8.94 12.44
CA LEU A 20 -3.23 -7.75 12.19
C LEU A 20 -4.71 -8.04 12.50
N ILE A 21 -5.26 -9.15 11.98
CA ILE A 21 -6.65 -9.54 12.26
C ILE A 21 -6.87 -9.72 13.76
N THR A 22 -5.96 -10.39 14.46
CA THR A 22 -6.10 -10.71 15.86
C THR A 22 -5.95 -9.47 16.75
N MET A 23 -4.94 -8.63 16.50
CA MET A 23 -4.60 -7.51 17.38
C MET A 23 -5.38 -6.25 17.05
N ASP A 24 -5.57 -5.94 15.78
CA ASP A 24 -6.20 -4.68 15.36
C ASP A 24 -7.73 -4.79 15.27
N PHE A 25 -8.26 -5.97 14.92
CA PHE A 25 -9.70 -6.17 14.83
C PHE A 25 -10.27 -6.88 16.06
N VAL A 26 -9.84 -8.12 16.32
CA VAL A 26 -10.50 -8.95 17.33
C VAL A 26 -10.26 -8.42 18.73
N LYS A 27 -9.03 -8.03 19.07
CA LYS A 27 -8.71 -7.48 20.40
C LYS A 27 -9.38 -6.13 20.65
N ASN A 28 -9.57 -5.28 19.64
CA ASN A 28 -10.31 -4.03 19.77
C ASN A 28 -11.81 -4.25 19.99
N ILE A 29 -12.39 -5.30 19.40
CA ILE A 29 -13.81 -5.66 19.57
C ILE A 29 -14.03 -6.38 20.90
N LYS A 30 -13.08 -7.21 21.32
CA LYS A 30 -13.13 -8.02 22.55
C LYS A 30 -11.83 -7.88 23.35
N PRO A 31 -11.68 -6.82 24.18
CA PRO A 31 -10.45 -6.56 24.94
C PRO A 31 -10.12 -7.64 25.99
N ASP A 32 -11.14 -8.34 26.50
CA ASP A 32 -11.03 -9.27 27.63
C ASP A 32 -10.50 -10.66 27.23
N LEU A 33 -10.08 -10.87 26.00
CA LEU A 33 -9.56 -12.14 25.53
C LEU A 33 -8.21 -12.48 26.18
N THR A 34 -8.10 -13.70 26.69
CA THR A 34 -6.84 -14.22 27.23
C THR A 34 -5.82 -14.47 26.11
N SER A 35 -4.52 -14.48 26.46
CA SER A 35 -3.44 -14.76 25.50
C SER A 35 -3.64 -16.07 24.74
N LYS A 36 -4.15 -17.13 25.41
CA LYS A 36 -4.46 -18.41 24.75
C LYS A 36 -5.58 -18.30 23.73
N GLN A 37 -6.59 -17.48 23.99
CA GLN A 37 -7.69 -17.23 23.05
C GLN A 37 -7.21 -16.41 21.84
N LEU A 38 -6.37 -15.39 22.05
CA LEU A 38 -5.78 -14.61 20.95
C LEU A 38 -4.93 -15.49 20.03
N VAL A 39 -4.11 -16.40 20.58
CA VAL A 39 -3.35 -17.36 19.78
C VAL A 39 -4.28 -18.25 18.94
N ARG A 40 -5.37 -18.74 19.54
CA ARG A 40 -6.35 -19.57 18.81
C ARG A 40 -7.05 -18.79 17.70
N VAL A 41 -7.39 -17.54 17.94
CA VAL A 41 -7.94 -16.63 16.88
C VAL A 41 -6.93 -16.47 15.75
N GLY A 42 -5.65 -16.23 16.04
CA GLY A 42 -4.61 -16.14 15.05
C GLY A 42 -4.47 -17.42 14.20
N GLN A 43 -4.52 -18.58 14.84
CA GLN A 43 -4.48 -19.87 14.12
C GLN A 43 -5.68 -20.06 13.20
N ILE A 44 -6.90 -19.73 13.66
CA ILE A 44 -8.11 -19.79 12.84
C ILE A 44 -8.01 -18.79 11.68
N ALA A 45 -7.57 -17.56 11.94
CA ALA A 45 -7.38 -16.56 10.91
C ALA A 45 -6.38 -17.02 9.84
N THR A 46 -5.24 -17.58 10.24
CA THR A 46 -4.26 -18.15 9.32
C THR A 46 -4.88 -19.25 8.46
N PHE A 47 -5.59 -20.19 9.09
CA PHE A 47 -6.25 -21.29 8.37
C PHE A 47 -7.26 -20.76 7.33
N VAL A 48 -8.12 -19.82 7.73
CA VAL A 48 -9.11 -19.21 6.82
C VAL A 48 -8.42 -18.48 5.66
N LEU A 49 -7.36 -17.71 5.94
CA LEU A 49 -6.61 -17.01 4.90
C LEU A 49 -5.96 -17.97 3.89
N VAL A 50 -5.36 -19.06 4.37
CA VAL A 50 -4.78 -20.09 3.49
C VAL A 50 -5.85 -20.74 2.62
N MET A 51 -7.00 -21.08 3.20
CA MET A 51 -8.11 -21.68 2.43
C MET A 51 -8.66 -20.71 1.39
N LEU A 52 -8.81 -19.42 1.73
CA LEU A 52 -9.21 -18.38 0.79
C LEU A 52 -8.20 -18.21 -0.34
N ALA A 53 -6.90 -18.20 -0.03
CA ALA A 53 -5.85 -18.10 -1.03
C ALA A 53 -5.85 -19.32 -1.97
N ALA A 54 -5.96 -20.53 -1.43
CA ALA A 54 -6.04 -21.77 -2.21
C ALA A 54 -7.28 -21.80 -3.13
N PHE A 55 -8.42 -21.35 -2.63
CA PHE A 55 -9.64 -21.21 -3.43
C PHE A 55 -9.47 -20.17 -4.54
N TRP A 56 -8.90 -19.02 -4.21
CA TRP A 56 -8.67 -17.93 -5.15
C TRP A 56 -7.73 -18.30 -6.30
N THR A 57 -6.71 -19.09 -6.00
CA THR A 57 -5.72 -19.54 -7.01
C THR A 57 -6.37 -20.19 -8.24
N GLN A 58 -7.49 -20.89 -8.06
CA GLN A 58 -8.20 -21.57 -9.18
C GLN A 58 -8.86 -20.58 -10.16
N TYR A 59 -9.00 -19.31 -9.77
CA TYR A 59 -9.63 -18.28 -10.61
C TYR A 59 -8.61 -17.41 -11.35
N ILE A 60 -7.32 -17.50 -11.00
CA ILE A 60 -6.28 -16.66 -11.61
C ILE A 60 -6.21 -16.88 -13.13
N ASP A 61 -6.26 -18.12 -13.58
CA ASP A 61 -6.20 -18.47 -15.02
C ASP A 61 -7.41 -17.92 -15.82
N LYS A 62 -8.53 -17.61 -15.14
CA LYS A 62 -9.70 -17.01 -15.78
C LYS A 62 -9.59 -15.49 -15.90
N ILE A 63 -8.72 -14.86 -15.11
CA ILE A 63 -8.55 -13.41 -15.04
C ILE A 63 -7.42 -12.94 -15.94
N SER A 64 -6.33 -13.71 -16.02
CA SER A 64 -5.16 -13.39 -16.83
C SER A 64 -4.50 -14.64 -17.39
N SER A 65 -3.97 -14.55 -18.60
CA SER A 65 -3.22 -15.62 -19.26
C SER A 65 -1.83 -15.85 -18.65
N SER A 66 -1.36 -14.93 -17.81
CA SER A 66 -0.05 -14.98 -17.18
C SER A 66 -0.14 -14.60 -15.69
N VAL A 67 0.43 -15.43 -14.82
CA VAL A 67 0.54 -15.14 -13.39
C VAL A 67 1.31 -13.83 -13.14
N TRP A 68 2.31 -13.53 -13.98
CA TRP A 68 3.07 -12.29 -13.90
C TRP A 68 2.20 -11.06 -14.18
N GLU A 69 1.41 -11.11 -15.24
CA GLU A 69 0.47 -10.04 -15.59
C GLU A 69 -0.59 -9.84 -14.50
N TYR A 70 -1.12 -10.95 -13.97
CA TYR A 70 -2.05 -10.92 -12.84
C TYR A 70 -1.46 -10.21 -11.61
N LEU A 71 -0.23 -10.53 -11.21
CA LEU A 71 0.45 -9.89 -10.09
C LEU A 71 0.63 -8.38 -10.33
N GLN A 72 1.05 -7.99 -11.53
CA GLN A 72 1.20 -6.59 -11.93
C GLN A 72 -0.13 -5.84 -11.86
N MET A 73 -1.20 -6.46 -12.36
CA MET A 73 -2.55 -5.91 -12.33
C MET A 73 -3.04 -5.69 -10.88
N VAL A 74 -2.88 -6.68 -10.00
CA VAL A 74 -3.26 -6.57 -8.58
C VAL A 74 -2.48 -5.46 -7.88
N LEU A 75 -1.16 -5.38 -8.10
CA LEU A 75 -0.34 -4.30 -7.56
C LEU A 75 -0.78 -2.92 -8.07
N SER A 76 -1.13 -2.82 -9.36
CA SER A 76 -1.62 -1.58 -9.98
C SER A 76 -2.95 -1.10 -9.43
N PHE A 77 -3.71 -1.94 -8.75
CA PHE A 77 -4.97 -1.57 -8.11
C PHE A 77 -4.83 -1.30 -6.61
N ILE A 78 -3.94 -2.02 -5.91
CA ILE A 78 -3.78 -1.89 -4.45
C ILE A 78 -2.80 -0.77 -4.07
N ALA A 79 -1.69 -0.64 -4.78
CA ALA A 79 -0.65 0.32 -4.42
C ALA A 79 -1.06 1.80 -4.59
N PRO A 80 -1.74 2.22 -5.68
CA PRO A 80 -2.04 3.62 -5.91
C PRO A 80 -2.86 4.31 -4.81
N PRO A 81 -3.93 3.74 -4.25
CA PRO A 81 -4.65 4.34 -3.12
C PRO A 81 -3.77 4.55 -1.90
N VAL A 82 -2.91 3.57 -1.59
CA VAL A 82 -1.98 3.64 -0.46
C VAL A 82 -0.96 4.76 -0.69
N VAL A 83 -0.35 4.80 -1.87
CA VAL A 83 0.62 5.86 -2.24
C VAL A 83 -0.03 7.25 -2.19
N ALA A 84 -1.26 7.39 -2.68
CA ALA A 84 -2.01 8.65 -2.63
C ALA A 84 -2.15 9.17 -1.20
N VAL A 85 -2.58 8.29 -0.28
CA VAL A 85 -2.76 8.62 1.13
C VAL A 85 -1.44 9.00 1.80
N PHE A 86 -0.35 8.27 1.51
CA PHE A 86 0.97 8.58 2.05
C PHE A 86 1.52 9.92 1.52
N ILE A 87 1.44 10.18 0.23
CA ILE A 87 1.92 11.44 -0.35
C ILE A 87 1.21 12.62 0.27
N LEU A 88 -0.13 12.62 0.30
CA LEU A 88 -0.87 13.72 0.90
C LEU A 88 -0.67 13.80 2.41
N GLY A 89 -0.57 12.68 3.11
CA GLY A 89 -0.31 12.65 4.55
C GLY A 89 1.04 13.25 4.92
N LEU A 90 2.08 13.00 4.12
CA LEU A 90 3.43 13.53 4.36
C LEU A 90 3.58 15.02 3.99
N PHE A 91 3.01 15.42 2.86
CA PHE A 91 3.30 16.74 2.29
C PHE A 91 2.20 17.78 2.53
N TRP A 92 0.99 17.34 2.87
CA TRP A 92 -0.13 18.26 3.07
C TRP A 92 -0.63 18.29 4.51
N LYS A 93 -0.36 19.37 5.21
CA LYS A 93 -0.66 19.57 6.63
C LYS A 93 -2.15 19.49 6.99
N ARG A 94 -3.04 19.58 6.00
CA ARG A 94 -4.48 19.53 6.20
C ARG A 94 -5.04 18.11 6.09
N ALA A 95 -4.25 17.15 5.56
CA ALA A 95 -4.65 15.75 5.47
C ALA A 95 -4.98 15.18 6.87
N ASN A 96 -6.10 14.49 6.98
CA ASN A 96 -6.58 13.91 8.23
C ASN A 96 -6.97 12.43 8.06
N ALA A 97 -7.19 11.73 9.18
CA ALA A 97 -7.52 10.31 9.21
C ALA A 97 -8.82 9.98 8.46
N SER A 98 -9.85 10.85 8.57
CA SER A 98 -11.12 10.64 7.87
C SER A 98 -10.95 10.70 6.35
N GLY A 99 -10.18 11.67 5.85
CA GLY A 99 -9.85 11.79 4.44
C GLY A 99 -9.07 10.59 3.91
N ALA A 100 -8.06 10.16 4.66
CA ALA A 100 -7.27 8.98 4.34
C ALA A 100 -8.13 7.70 4.27
N PHE A 101 -8.98 7.48 5.27
CA PHE A 101 -9.86 6.31 5.33
C PHE A 101 -10.85 6.26 4.16
N ILE A 102 -11.53 7.37 3.86
CA ILE A 102 -12.47 7.45 2.75
C ILE A 102 -11.75 7.28 1.40
N ALA A 103 -10.56 7.85 1.24
CA ALA A 103 -9.76 7.67 0.02
C ALA A 103 -9.37 6.20 -0.20
N LEU A 104 -8.94 5.49 0.85
CA LEU A 104 -8.63 4.06 0.77
C LEU A 104 -9.86 3.22 0.40
N LEU A 105 -11.01 3.49 1.03
CA LEU A 105 -12.27 2.81 0.69
C LEU A 105 -12.70 3.10 -0.75
N THR A 106 -12.55 4.34 -1.20
CA THR A 106 -12.86 4.73 -2.58
C THR A 106 -11.94 4.01 -3.57
N GLY A 107 -10.64 3.96 -3.28
CA GLY A 107 -9.67 3.24 -4.11
C GLY A 107 -9.98 1.74 -4.21
N LEU A 108 -10.33 1.11 -3.09
CA LEU A 108 -10.77 -0.29 -3.06
C LEU A 108 -12.06 -0.50 -3.88
N ALA A 109 -13.04 0.36 -3.71
CA ALA A 109 -14.31 0.28 -4.44
C ALA A 109 -14.11 0.44 -5.95
N ILE A 110 -13.30 1.41 -6.38
CA ILE A 110 -12.95 1.61 -7.79
C ILE A 110 -12.21 0.38 -8.33
N SER A 111 -11.26 -0.16 -7.59
CA SER A 111 -10.49 -1.35 -8.00
C SER A 111 -11.39 -2.57 -8.22
N ILE A 112 -12.29 -2.83 -7.28
CA ILE A 112 -13.29 -3.91 -7.41
C ILE A 112 -14.21 -3.65 -8.61
N PHE A 113 -14.68 -2.42 -8.77
CA PHE A 113 -15.56 -2.05 -9.89
C PHE A 113 -14.86 -2.27 -11.25
N VAL A 114 -13.60 -1.88 -11.38
CA VAL A 114 -12.80 -2.08 -12.60
C VAL A 114 -12.62 -3.57 -12.90
N ILE A 115 -12.29 -4.38 -11.89
CA ILE A 115 -12.13 -5.83 -12.05
C ILE A 115 -13.45 -6.47 -12.53
N VAL A 116 -14.56 -6.14 -11.88
CA VAL A 116 -15.89 -6.65 -12.24
C VAL A 116 -16.32 -6.17 -13.63
N SER A 117 -16.04 -4.90 -13.96
CA SER A 117 -16.35 -4.33 -15.28
C SER A 117 -15.58 -5.04 -16.39
N LYS A 118 -14.28 -5.30 -16.19
CA LYS A 118 -13.45 -6.05 -17.15
C LYS A 118 -13.93 -7.50 -17.31
N ALA A 119 -14.28 -8.16 -16.21
CA ALA A 119 -14.74 -9.56 -16.24
C ALA A 119 -16.08 -9.74 -16.98
N ASN A 120 -16.96 -8.72 -16.94
CA ASN A 120 -18.29 -8.78 -17.51
C ASN A 120 -18.47 -7.93 -18.78
N GLY A 121 -17.45 -7.24 -19.25
CA GLY A 121 -17.54 -6.38 -20.42
C GLY A 121 -18.47 -5.19 -20.27
N LEU A 122 -18.67 -4.68 -19.04
CA LEU A 122 -19.70 -3.68 -18.73
C LEU A 122 -19.42 -2.32 -19.37
N ILE A 123 -18.16 -1.92 -19.43
CA ILE A 123 -17.75 -0.59 -19.90
C ILE A 123 -16.65 -0.75 -20.95
N PRO A 124 -16.96 -0.52 -22.25
CA PRO A 124 -16.01 -0.77 -23.34
C PRO A 124 -14.67 -0.06 -23.16
N TRP A 125 -14.65 1.24 -22.90
CA TRP A 125 -13.40 1.99 -22.74
C TRP A 125 -12.54 1.55 -21.53
N VAL A 126 -13.15 1.00 -20.46
CA VAL A 126 -12.43 0.42 -19.33
C VAL A 126 -11.75 -0.89 -19.72
N ASN A 127 -12.39 -1.67 -20.61
CA ASN A 127 -11.84 -2.93 -21.08
C ASN A 127 -10.61 -2.71 -21.98
N ASP A 128 -10.63 -1.66 -22.81
CA ASP A 128 -9.55 -1.32 -23.72
C ASP A 128 -8.34 -0.68 -23.03
N LEU A 129 -8.55 -0.10 -21.83
CA LEU A 129 -7.47 0.50 -21.05
C LEU A 129 -6.58 -0.58 -20.42
N HIS A 130 -5.27 -0.46 -20.68
CA HIS A 130 -4.29 -1.30 -20.02
C HIS A 130 -4.22 -0.99 -18.51
N PHE A 131 -4.04 -2.02 -17.67
CA PHE A 131 -4.03 -1.86 -16.20
C PHE A 131 -2.98 -0.85 -15.70
N LEU A 132 -1.87 -0.65 -16.43
CA LEU A 132 -0.85 0.35 -16.10
C LEU A 132 -1.37 1.79 -16.13
N HIS A 133 -2.35 2.10 -16.97
CA HIS A 133 -2.97 3.43 -17.02
C HIS A 133 -4.02 3.61 -15.91
N MET A 134 -4.60 2.53 -15.44
CA MET A 134 -5.58 2.56 -14.33
C MET A 134 -4.96 3.00 -13.02
N GLY A 135 -3.73 2.56 -12.71
CA GLY A 135 -3.03 2.91 -11.48
C GLY A 135 -2.94 4.42 -11.23
N PRO A 136 -2.35 5.21 -12.13
CA PRO A 136 -2.30 6.66 -11.99
C PRO A 136 -3.69 7.32 -11.89
N MET A 137 -4.69 6.83 -12.63
CA MET A 137 -6.06 7.35 -12.55
C MET A 137 -6.66 7.12 -11.16
N ILE A 138 -6.51 5.92 -10.61
CA ILE A 138 -6.96 5.58 -9.24
C ILE A 138 -6.23 6.46 -8.22
N MET A 139 -4.91 6.63 -8.36
CA MET A 139 -4.12 7.48 -7.47
C MET A 139 -4.63 8.92 -7.43
N VAL A 140 -4.80 9.54 -8.60
CA VAL A 140 -5.29 10.92 -8.70
C VAL A 140 -6.70 11.03 -8.10
N THR A 141 -7.58 10.09 -8.40
CA THR A 141 -8.94 10.07 -7.84
C THR A 141 -8.91 9.96 -6.31
N CYS A 142 -8.07 9.07 -5.75
CA CYS A 142 -7.91 8.95 -4.30
C CYS A 142 -7.32 10.22 -3.67
N MET A 143 -6.36 10.87 -4.32
CA MET A 143 -5.82 12.16 -3.85
C MET A 143 -6.89 13.26 -3.82
N LEU A 144 -7.73 13.35 -4.86
CA LEU A 144 -8.83 14.31 -4.91
C LEU A 144 -9.87 14.02 -3.81
N VAL A 145 -10.29 12.77 -3.65
CA VAL A 145 -11.23 12.37 -2.60
C VAL A 145 -10.66 12.67 -1.21
N GLN A 146 -9.41 12.32 -0.96
CA GLN A 146 -8.75 12.64 0.30
C GLN A 146 -8.70 14.14 0.55
N ALA A 147 -8.39 14.94 -0.46
CA ALA A 147 -8.35 16.38 -0.34
C ALA A 147 -9.73 16.97 -0.01
N ILE A 148 -10.76 16.57 -0.75
CA ILE A 148 -12.14 17.04 -0.54
C ILE A 148 -12.63 16.68 0.87
N VAL A 149 -12.49 15.41 1.26
CA VAL A 149 -12.95 14.95 2.58
C VAL A 149 -12.14 15.58 3.70
N SER A 150 -10.82 15.71 3.55
CA SER A 150 -10.00 16.39 4.56
C SER A 150 -10.35 17.87 4.71
N LEU A 151 -10.76 18.56 3.67
CA LEU A 151 -11.24 19.94 3.75
C LEU A 151 -12.61 20.04 4.44
N ALA A 152 -13.49 19.05 4.20
CA ALA A 152 -14.83 19.00 4.77
C ALA A 152 -14.87 18.52 6.24
N THR A 153 -13.80 17.93 6.75
CA THR A 153 -13.71 17.37 8.11
C THR A 153 -12.76 18.18 9.00
N PRO A 154 -12.82 18.04 10.34
CA PRO A 154 -11.94 18.80 11.24
C PRO A 154 -10.47 18.62 10.91
N ALA A 155 -9.69 19.71 11.09
CA ALA A 155 -8.24 19.68 10.91
C ALA A 155 -7.59 18.71 11.90
N PRO A 156 -6.47 18.08 11.55
CA PRO A 156 -5.67 17.33 12.50
C PRO A 156 -5.09 18.28 13.56
N SER A 157 -4.77 17.75 14.76
CA SER A 157 -4.15 18.56 15.80
C SER A 157 -2.74 19.02 15.38
N GLU A 158 -2.32 20.17 15.88
CA GLU A 158 -0.99 20.73 15.58
C GLU A 158 0.13 19.77 15.97
N GLU A 159 -0.02 19.02 17.05
CA GLU A 159 0.93 18.01 17.51
C GLU A 159 1.14 16.91 16.47
N VAL A 160 0.05 16.38 15.91
CA VAL A 160 0.10 15.37 14.85
C VAL A 160 0.75 15.94 13.59
N VAL A 161 0.41 17.16 13.20
CA VAL A 161 1.00 17.83 12.04
C VAL A 161 2.51 18.02 12.21
N GLN A 162 2.95 18.47 13.39
CA GLN A 162 4.37 18.69 13.64
C GLN A 162 5.19 17.39 13.67
N THR A 163 4.58 16.31 14.13
CA THR A 163 5.27 15.01 14.28
C THR A 163 5.28 14.18 12.99
N LEU A 164 4.19 14.20 12.22
CA LEU A 164 4.00 13.29 11.09
C LEU A 164 4.13 13.94 9.71
N THR A 165 4.05 15.28 9.63
CA THR A 165 4.15 15.97 8.35
C THR A 165 5.58 16.47 8.11
N TYR A 166 6.04 16.35 6.86
CA TYR A 166 7.36 16.84 6.47
C TYR A 166 7.55 18.32 6.85
N ASN A 167 8.62 18.60 7.60
CA ASN A 167 8.98 19.94 8.03
C ASN A 167 10.43 20.25 7.63
N LYS A 168 10.67 21.47 7.11
CA LYS A 168 12.02 21.94 6.73
C LYS A 168 13.00 21.93 7.93
N ARG A 169 12.49 22.02 9.16
CA ARG A 169 13.33 21.94 10.36
C ARG A 169 13.96 20.55 10.49
N ILE A 170 13.18 19.48 10.31
CA ILE A 170 13.67 18.08 10.33
C ILE A 170 14.76 17.89 9.28
N PHE A 171 14.55 18.43 8.07
CA PHE A 171 15.55 18.35 7.01
C PHE A 171 16.84 19.09 7.35
N ALA A 172 16.76 20.24 8.03
CA ALA A 172 17.92 21.03 8.46
C ALA A 172 18.70 20.34 9.61
N GLU A 173 17.99 19.82 10.62
CA GLU A 173 18.56 19.06 11.72
C GLU A 173 19.30 17.82 11.20
N GLU A 174 18.68 17.06 10.33
CA GLU A 174 19.28 15.90 9.68
C GLU A 174 20.48 16.27 8.78
N THR A 175 20.44 17.42 8.11
CA THR A 175 21.57 17.92 7.31
C THR A 175 22.76 18.24 8.21
N ALA A 176 22.52 18.79 9.40
CA ALA A 176 23.57 19.05 10.38
C ALA A 176 24.17 17.75 10.93
N GLU A 177 23.37 16.75 11.23
CA GLU A 177 23.84 15.42 11.65
C GLU A 177 24.68 14.72 10.54
N LEU A 178 24.24 14.82 9.30
CA LEU A 178 24.91 14.21 8.16
C LEU A 178 26.20 14.95 7.76
N SER A 179 26.41 16.21 8.16
CA SER A 179 27.61 16.99 7.81
C SER A 179 28.90 16.39 8.35
N GLY A 180 28.84 15.61 9.46
CA GLY A 180 29.97 14.89 10.04
C GLY A 180 30.14 13.46 9.53
N VAL A 181 29.27 12.98 8.65
CA VAL A 181 29.29 11.60 8.16
C VAL A 181 30.08 11.50 6.86
N VAL A 182 30.97 10.52 6.78
CA VAL A 182 31.78 10.24 5.58
C VAL A 182 30.85 9.98 4.39
N TRP A 183 31.16 10.53 3.21
CA TRP A 183 30.31 10.53 2.01
C TRP A 183 29.72 9.16 1.63
N TYR A 184 30.46 8.05 1.79
CA TYR A 184 29.99 6.69 1.47
C TYR A 184 29.05 6.09 2.54
N LYS A 185 28.88 6.75 3.68
CA LYS A 185 27.87 6.41 4.71
C LYS A 185 26.70 7.39 4.70
N ASN A 186 26.81 8.47 3.93
CA ASN A 186 25.75 9.46 3.81
C ASN A 186 24.70 8.93 2.81
N TYR A 187 23.55 8.53 3.33
CA TYR A 187 22.47 7.95 2.50
C TYR A 187 21.98 8.90 1.41
N ARG A 188 22.04 10.24 1.61
CA ARG A 188 21.66 11.22 0.57
C ARG A 188 22.58 11.16 -0.64
N VAL A 189 23.87 11.03 -0.39
CA VAL A 189 24.88 10.87 -1.46
C VAL A 189 24.65 9.54 -2.19
N LEU A 190 24.41 8.45 -1.43
CA LEU A 190 24.11 7.14 -2.00
C LEU A 190 22.83 7.14 -2.82
N SER A 191 21.78 7.85 -2.36
CA SER A 191 20.51 7.99 -3.09
C SER A 191 20.69 8.75 -4.40
N ILE A 192 21.46 9.83 -4.41
CA ILE A 192 21.79 10.59 -5.63
C ILE A 192 22.57 9.69 -6.60
N PHE A 193 23.59 9.00 -6.10
CA PHE A 193 24.35 8.06 -6.91
C PHE A 193 23.47 6.97 -7.53
N LEU A 194 22.56 6.39 -6.76
CA LEU A 194 21.61 5.39 -7.24
C LEU A 194 20.67 5.95 -8.33
N LEU A 195 20.15 7.16 -8.13
CA LEU A 195 19.29 7.83 -9.11
C LEU A 195 20.03 8.09 -10.43
N ILE A 196 21.27 8.56 -10.34
CA ILE A 196 22.12 8.80 -11.52
C ILE A 196 22.41 7.47 -12.25
N ALA A 197 22.81 6.43 -11.50
CA ALA A 197 23.06 5.11 -12.07
C ALA A 197 21.80 4.53 -12.75
N THR A 198 20.65 4.65 -12.11
CA THR A 198 19.36 4.23 -12.70
C THR A 198 19.03 5.02 -13.97
N ALA A 199 19.21 6.34 -13.96
CA ALA A 199 18.97 7.17 -15.12
C ALA A 199 19.89 6.82 -16.31
N ILE A 200 21.16 6.51 -16.02
CA ILE A 200 22.12 6.06 -17.05
C ILE A 200 21.68 4.71 -17.63
N VAL A 201 21.35 3.74 -16.78
CA VAL A 201 20.90 2.40 -17.23
C VAL A 201 19.64 2.54 -18.09
N VAL A 202 18.63 3.27 -17.62
CA VAL A 202 17.40 3.49 -18.39
C VAL A 202 17.71 4.20 -19.70
N GLY A 203 18.56 5.24 -19.72
CA GLY A 203 18.92 5.96 -20.93
C GLY A 203 19.73 5.17 -21.96
N LEU A 204 20.44 4.10 -21.51
CA LEU A 204 21.20 3.22 -22.41
C LEU A 204 20.31 2.14 -23.07
N PHE A 205 19.19 1.78 -22.45
CA PHE A 205 18.31 0.70 -22.91
C PHE A 205 16.95 1.18 -23.39
N TRP A 206 16.73 2.51 -23.44
CA TRP A 206 15.49 3.11 -23.93
C TRP A 206 15.49 3.33 -25.46
#